data_3c4cea08d44defb3aefe7e869de0cfb2
#
_entry.id   3c4cea08d44defb3aefe7e869de0cfb2
#
_cell.length_a   1.000
_cell.length_b   1.000
_cell.length_c   1.000
_cell.angle_alpha   90.00
_cell.angle_beta   90.00
_cell.angle_gamma   90.00
#
_symmetry.space_group_name_H-M   'P 1'
#
loop_
_entity.id
_entity.type
_entity.pdbx_description
1 polymer ?
#
loop_
_entity_poly.entity_id
_entity_poly.type
_entity_poly.pdbx_seq_one_letter_code
_entity_poly.pdbx_strand_id
1 'polypeptide(L)'
;MHFTTPLKSNSTKIMLIGSGELGKEVVIEATRLGIETVAVDSYPEAPAHLVANKSYVINMKNKEELLEVIRREKPTYILPEVEALSIDALIEAEKEGFCVIPNADAVKKTMNRKNIREFAAEKLGLKTSGYVFVKTLQELQEATKKLGIPCVVKPV
;
A
#
# COMPACT_ATOMS: atom_id res chain seq x y z
N MET A 1 22.09 7.88 4.89
CA MET A 1 21.73 7.08 3.72
C MET A 1 22.97 6.94 2.87
N HIS A 2 23.42 5.72 2.62
CA HIS A 2 24.56 5.50 1.72
C HIS A 2 24.01 5.11 0.35
N PHE A 3 24.31 5.89 -0.67
CA PHE A 3 24.01 5.51 -2.04
C PHE A 3 24.95 4.39 -2.44
N THR A 4 24.38 3.27 -2.86
CA THR A 4 25.14 2.07 -3.24
C THR A 4 24.76 1.65 -4.65
N THR A 5 25.56 0.80 -5.26
CA THR A 5 25.23 0.25 -6.57
C THR A 5 24.16 -0.84 -6.41
N PRO A 6 23.03 -0.78 -7.13
CA PRO A 6 22.03 -1.85 -7.15
C PRO A 6 22.65 -3.22 -7.41
N LEU A 7 22.01 -4.27 -6.90
CA LEU A 7 22.43 -5.68 -7.03
C LEU A 7 23.77 -6.03 -6.36
N LYS A 8 24.29 -5.16 -5.48
CA LYS A 8 25.43 -5.47 -4.60
C LYS A 8 24.94 -5.83 -3.20
N SER A 9 25.75 -6.54 -2.44
CA SER A 9 25.40 -7.04 -1.10
C SER A 9 25.07 -5.96 -0.08
N ASN A 10 25.52 -4.74 -0.31
CA ASN A 10 25.28 -3.57 0.54
C ASN A 10 24.31 -2.55 -0.08
N SER A 11 23.58 -2.93 -1.14
CA SER A 11 22.63 -2.01 -1.78
C SER A 11 21.49 -1.63 -0.84
N THR A 12 21.12 -0.35 -0.85
CA THR A 12 19.83 0.06 -0.32
C THR A 12 18.75 -0.49 -1.25
N LYS A 13 17.86 -1.30 -0.72
CA LYS A 13 16.82 -2.00 -1.49
C LYS A 13 15.43 -1.60 -1.01
N ILE A 14 14.57 -1.18 -1.92
CA ILE A 14 13.15 -0.99 -1.63
C ILE A 14 12.33 -2.11 -2.27
N MET A 15 11.31 -2.55 -1.55
CA MET A 15 10.27 -3.44 -2.07
C MET A 15 8.96 -2.68 -2.13
N LEU A 16 8.40 -2.54 -3.31
CA LEU A 16 7.11 -1.93 -3.55
C LEU A 16 6.04 -3.03 -3.62
N ILE A 17 5.03 -2.94 -2.77
CA ILE A 17 3.87 -3.85 -2.76
C ILE A 17 2.69 -3.11 -3.37
N GLY A 18 2.36 -3.49 -4.60
CA GLY A 18 1.55 -2.75 -5.56
C GLY A 18 2.44 -2.13 -6.62
N SER A 19 2.25 -2.53 -7.87
CA SER A 19 3.14 -2.22 -8.98
C SER A 19 2.41 -1.52 -10.14
N GLY A 20 1.35 -0.75 -9.81
CA GLY A 20 0.59 0.06 -10.76
C GLY A 20 1.36 1.26 -11.31
N GLU A 21 0.65 2.20 -11.92
CA GLU A 21 1.27 3.37 -12.57
C GLU A 21 1.99 4.28 -11.58
N LEU A 22 1.43 4.53 -10.40
CA LEU A 22 2.12 5.30 -9.35
C LEU A 22 3.35 4.55 -8.84
N GLY A 23 3.23 3.24 -8.66
CA GLY A 23 4.35 2.38 -8.29
C GLY A 23 5.49 2.44 -9.29
N LYS A 24 5.18 2.49 -10.58
CA LYS A 24 6.17 2.67 -11.65
C LYS A 24 6.97 3.96 -11.49
N GLU A 25 6.30 5.09 -11.22
CA GLU A 25 6.99 6.37 -11.01
C GLU A 25 7.93 6.31 -9.78
N VAL A 26 7.49 5.68 -8.69
CA VAL A 26 8.33 5.47 -7.50
C VAL A 26 9.57 4.64 -7.85
N VAL A 27 9.41 3.55 -8.62
CA VAL A 27 10.52 2.69 -9.03
C VAL A 27 11.50 3.44 -9.95
N ILE A 28 11.01 4.24 -10.90
CA ILE A 28 11.85 5.06 -11.79
C ILE A 28 12.71 6.02 -10.97
N GLU A 29 12.09 6.75 -10.03
CA GLU A 29 12.82 7.71 -9.22
C GLU A 29 13.81 7.04 -8.26
N ALA A 30 13.43 5.92 -7.64
CA ALA A 30 14.34 5.12 -6.82
C ALA A 30 15.56 4.64 -7.62
N THR A 31 15.35 4.18 -8.85
CA THR A 31 16.42 3.75 -9.76
C THR A 31 17.35 4.92 -10.11
N ARG A 32 16.82 6.12 -10.36
CA ARG A 32 17.63 7.34 -10.59
C ARG A 32 18.52 7.68 -9.41
N LEU A 33 18.08 7.37 -8.19
CA LEU A 33 18.85 7.57 -6.96
C LEU A 33 19.83 6.41 -6.66
N GLY A 34 19.94 5.42 -7.53
CA GLY A 34 20.82 4.27 -7.33
C GLY A 34 20.31 3.27 -6.28
N ILE A 35 19.02 3.25 -6.02
CA ILE A 35 18.36 2.33 -5.09
C ILE A 35 17.94 1.06 -5.84
N GLU A 36 18.23 -0.11 -5.28
CA GLU A 36 17.76 -1.39 -5.82
C GLU A 36 16.23 -1.52 -5.59
N THR A 37 15.52 -1.94 -6.62
CA THR A 37 14.05 -1.97 -6.61
C THR A 37 13.51 -3.37 -6.83
N VAL A 38 12.53 -3.76 -5.99
CA VAL A 38 11.76 -4.99 -6.12
C VAL A 38 10.29 -4.60 -6.22
N ALA A 39 9.62 -4.98 -7.30
CA ALA A 39 8.22 -4.68 -7.55
C ALA A 39 7.37 -5.96 -7.37
N VAL A 40 6.33 -5.89 -6.55
CA VAL A 40 5.45 -7.02 -6.23
C VAL A 40 4.02 -6.67 -6.60
N ASP A 41 3.34 -7.53 -7.36
CA ASP A 41 1.92 -7.39 -7.67
C ASP A 41 1.24 -8.75 -7.86
N SER A 42 -0.09 -8.74 -8.03
CA SER A 42 -0.92 -9.93 -8.22
C SER A 42 -1.09 -10.35 -9.68
N TYR A 43 -0.60 -9.57 -10.64
CA TYR A 43 -0.70 -9.87 -12.06
C TYR A 43 0.63 -9.63 -12.79
N PRO A 44 0.90 -10.38 -13.87
CA PRO A 44 2.13 -10.22 -14.64
C PRO A 44 2.13 -8.88 -15.39
N GLU A 45 3.34 -8.42 -15.72
CA GLU A 45 3.55 -7.21 -16.52
C GLU A 45 2.93 -5.94 -15.92
N ALA A 46 2.74 -5.91 -14.59
CA ALA A 46 2.34 -4.70 -13.91
C ALA A 46 3.31 -3.55 -14.23
N PRO A 47 2.85 -2.30 -14.37
CA PRO A 47 3.66 -1.18 -14.86
C PRO A 47 5.04 -1.05 -14.21
N ALA A 48 5.15 -1.21 -12.89
CA ALA A 48 6.44 -1.14 -12.20
C ALA A 48 7.33 -2.36 -12.45
N HIS A 49 6.78 -3.54 -12.80
CA HIS A 49 7.57 -4.73 -13.14
C HIS A 49 8.50 -4.48 -14.33
N LEU A 50 8.07 -3.63 -15.27
CA LEU A 50 8.83 -3.34 -16.50
C LEU A 50 10.09 -2.49 -16.27
N VAL A 51 10.19 -1.83 -15.12
CA VAL A 51 11.28 -0.88 -14.81
C VAL A 51 12.04 -1.23 -13.53
N ALA A 52 11.57 -2.18 -12.73
CA ALA A 52 12.24 -2.62 -11.51
C ALA A 52 13.44 -3.54 -11.79
N ASN A 53 14.38 -3.61 -10.85
CA ASN A 53 15.51 -4.56 -10.95
C ASN A 53 15.05 -6.01 -10.82
N LYS A 54 13.99 -6.25 -10.02
CA LYS A 54 13.34 -7.54 -9.87
C LYS A 54 11.83 -7.37 -9.74
N SER A 55 11.07 -8.39 -10.15
CA SER A 55 9.62 -8.40 -9.99
C SER A 55 9.10 -9.76 -9.54
N TYR A 56 7.98 -9.74 -8.82
CA TYR A 56 7.28 -10.93 -8.34
C TYR A 56 5.79 -10.81 -8.61
N VAL A 57 5.20 -11.89 -9.09
CA VAL A 57 3.74 -12.04 -9.25
C VAL A 57 3.28 -13.04 -8.20
N ILE A 58 2.54 -12.56 -7.20
CA ILE A 58 2.05 -13.37 -6.08
C ILE A 58 0.64 -12.93 -5.67
N ASN A 59 -0.04 -13.74 -4.91
CA ASN A 59 -1.24 -13.29 -4.22
C ASN A 59 -0.83 -12.44 -2.99
N MET A 60 -0.76 -11.13 -3.14
CA MET A 60 -0.35 -10.21 -2.06
C MET A 60 -1.28 -10.26 -0.83
N LYS A 61 -2.50 -10.81 -0.95
CA LYS A 61 -3.41 -11.04 0.20
C LYS A 61 -3.05 -12.30 0.97
N ASN A 62 -2.26 -13.20 0.40
CA ASN A 62 -1.74 -14.38 1.07
C ASN A 62 -0.54 -13.99 1.93
N LYS A 63 -0.67 -14.17 3.25
CA LYS A 63 0.36 -13.80 4.22
C LYS A 63 1.68 -14.53 3.95
N GLU A 64 1.61 -15.81 3.70
CA GLU A 64 2.76 -16.68 3.55
C GLU A 64 3.56 -16.33 2.28
N GLU A 65 2.87 -16.18 1.14
CA GLU A 65 3.49 -15.80 -0.13
C GLU A 65 4.21 -14.44 -0.02
N LEU A 66 3.56 -13.46 0.59
CA LEU A 66 4.14 -12.14 0.76
C LEU A 66 5.36 -12.16 1.68
N LEU A 67 5.27 -12.84 2.82
CA LEU A 67 6.40 -13.00 3.75
C LEU A 67 7.57 -13.77 3.12
N GLU A 68 7.29 -14.79 2.30
CA GLU A 68 8.35 -15.53 1.61
C GLU A 68 9.18 -14.60 0.72
N VAL A 69 8.52 -13.73 -0.07
CA VAL A 69 9.22 -12.77 -0.93
C VAL A 69 9.98 -11.74 -0.11
N ILE A 70 9.39 -11.21 0.98
CA ILE A 70 10.07 -10.27 1.88
C ILE A 70 11.34 -10.90 2.47
N ARG A 71 11.25 -12.10 3.02
CA ARG A 71 12.39 -12.82 3.61
C ARG A 71 13.47 -13.20 2.60
N ARG A 72 13.07 -13.53 1.37
CA ARG A 72 13.97 -13.85 0.25
C ARG A 72 14.77 -12.63 -0.18
N GLU A 73 14.10 -11.51 -0.41
CA GLU A 73 14.72 -10.29 -0.94
C GLU A 73 15.41 -9.44 0.11
N LYS A 74 15.01 -9.55 1.38
CA LYS A 74 15.55 -8.78 2.51
C LYS A 74 15.65 -7.29 2.21
N PRO A 75 14.55 -6.62 1.85
CA PRO A 75 14.57 -5.21 1.51
C PRO A 75 14.96 -4.36 2.73
N THR A 76 15.62 -3.23 2.47
CA THR A 76 15.89 -2.20 3.48
C THR A 76 14.58 -1.52 3.90
N TYR A 77 13.70 -1.27 2.91
CA TYR A 77 12.40 -0.65 3.13
C TYR A 77 11.33 -1.38 2.34
N ILE A 78 10.16 -1.52 2.95
CA ILE A 78 8.94 -2.06 2.34
C ILE A 78 7.94 -0.92 2.20
N LEU A 79 7.44 -0.69 0.99
CA LEU A 79 6.50 0.36 0.66
C LEU A 79 5.17 -0.25 0.20
N PRO A 80 4.15 -0.34 1.07
CA PRO A 80 2.80 -0.70 0.67
C PRO A 80 2.17 0.45 -0.13
N GLU A 81 1.72 0.19 -1.36
CA GLU A 81 1.13 1.20 -2.25
C GLU A 81 -0.36 0.96 -2.48
N VAL A 82 -0.79 -0.30 -2.46
CA VAL A 82 -2.19 -0.69 -2.71
C VAL A 82 -2.86 -1.21 -1.44
N GLU A 83 -4.21 -1.15 -1.43
CA GLU A 83 -5.01 -1.70 -0.32
C GLU A 83 -5.17 -3.23 -0.38
N ALA A 84 -4.89 -3.86 -1.52
CA ALA A 84 -5.12 -5.29 -1.77
C ALA A 84 -3.93 -6.16 -1.33
N LEU A 85 -3.53 -6.06 -0.05
CA LEU A 85 -2.40 -6.81 0.51
C LEU A 85 -2.71 -7.36 1.91
N SER A 86 -1.87 -8.26 2.41
CA SER A 86 -1.97 -8.84 3.74
C SER A 86 -1.34 -7.92 4.79
N ILE A 87 -2.19 -7.29 5.62
CA ILE A 87 -1.74 -6.51 6.78
C ILE A 87 -0.98 -7.38 7.78
N ASP A 88 -1.42 -8.62 7.97
CA ASP A 88 -0.78 -9.54 8.91
C ASP A 88 0.65 -9.90 8.47
N ALA A 89 0.91 -9.92 7.16
CA ALA A 89 2.26 -10.06 6.64
C ALA A 89 3.14 -8.85 6.99
N LEU A 90 2.62 -7.62 6.85
CA LEU A 90 3.35 -6.41 7.21
C LEU A 90 3.67 -6.36 8.72
N ILE A 91 2.68 -6.69 9.57
CA ILE A 91 2.87 -6.74 11.03
C ILE A 91 3.96 -7.76 11.40
N GLU A 92 3.95 -8.93 10.75
CA GLU A 92 4.95 -9.96 11.00
C GLU A 92 6.35 -9.54 10.51
N ALA A 93 6.42 -8.93 9.33
CA ALA A 93 7.66 -8.37 8.79
C ALA A 93 8.28 -7.32 9.75
N GLU A 94 7.46 -6.42 10.33
CA GLU A 94 7.95 -5.46 11.33
C GLU A 94 8.49 -6.15 12.59
N LYS A 95 7.84 -7.23 13.07
CA LYS A 95 8.35 -8.01 14.21
C LYS A 95 9.67 -8.71 13.89
N GLU A 96 9.87 -9.10 12.65
CA GLU A 96 11.13 -9.66 12.14
C GLU A 96 12.23 -8.60 11.92
N GLY A 97 11.93 -7.32 12.13
CA GLY A 97 12.87 -6.21 12.03
C GLY A 97 12.93 -5.54 10.66
N PHE A 98 12.03 -5.86 9.74
CA PHE A 98 11.91 -5.13 8.48
C PHE A 98 11.27 -3.75 8.67
N CYS A 99 11.73 -2.77 7.91
CA CYS A 99 11.22 -1.41 7.95
C CYS A 99 10.08 -1.22 6.94
N VAL A 100 8.85 -1.13 7.44
CA VAL A 100 7.64 -0.88 6.62
C VAL A 100 7.30 0.61 6.68
N ILE A 101 7.11 1.26 5.53
CA ILE A 101 6.83 2.69 5.42
C ILE A 101 5.65 2.94 4.47
N PRO A 102 4.54 3.51 4.96
CA PRO A 102 4.22 3.78 6.36
C PRO A 102 4.10 2.47 7.15
N ASN A 103 4.23 2.53 8.48
CA ASN A 103 4.20 1.33 9.31
C ASN A 103 2.86 0.56 9.19
N ALA A 104 2.86 -0.73 9.53
CA ALA A 104 1.71 -1.61 9.36
C ALA A 104 0.44 -1.11 10.08
N ASP A 105 0.58 -0.44 11.23
CA ASP A 105 -0.56 0.15 11.96
C ASP A 105 -1.17 1.33 11.19
N ALA A 106 -0.34 2.19 10.60
CA ALA A 106 -0.82 3.28 9.75
C ALA A 106 -1.50 2.74 8.49
N VAL A 107 -0.90 1.75 7.82
CA VAL A 107 -1.50 1.06 6.67
C VAL A 107 -2.87 0.50 7.04
N LYS A 108 -2.97 -0.25 8.14
CA LYS A 108 -4.22 -0.82 8.64
C LYS A 108 -5.32 0.23 8.87
N LYS A 109 -4.97 1.39 9.40
CA LYS A 109 -5.91 2.50 9.65
C LYS A 109 -6.37 3.18 8.37
N THR A 110 -5.52 3.30 7.38
CA THR A 110 -5.80 4.04 6.14
C THR A 110 -6.45 3.21 5.04
N MET A 111 -6.27 1.89 5.04
CA MET A 111 -6.77 1.00 4.00
C MET A 111 -8.29 0.91 3.93
N ASN A 112 -9.00 1.08 5.04
CA ASN A 112 -10.45 1.03 5.08
C ASN A 112 -11.02 2.45 5.11
N ARG A 113 -11.83 2.81 4.12
CA ARG A 113 -12.41 4.15 3.96
C ARG A 113 -13.32 4.55 5.12
N LYS A 114 -13.96 3.59 5.78
CA LYS A 114 -14.75 3.83 6.98
C LYS A 114 -13.84 4.16 8.16
N ASN A 115 -12.88 3.28 8.41
CA ASN A 115 -11.98 3.42 9.56
C ASN A 115 -11.22 4.75 9.54
N ILE A 116 -10.65 5.14 8.39
CA ILE A 116 -9.88 6.40 8.32
C ILE A 116 -10.78 7.63 8.53
N ARG A 117 -12.04 7.61 8.04
CA ARG A 117 -12.96 8.73 8.25
C ARG A 117 -13.40 8.86 9.70
N GLU A 118 -13.80 7.74 10.32
CA GLU A 118 -14.16 7.72 11.74
C GLU A 118 -12.94 8.12 12.61
N PHE A 119 -11.76 7.62 12.30
CA PHE A 119 -10.54 7.99 13.02
C PHE A 119 -10.23 9.49 12.90
N ALA A 120 -10.29 10.04 11.69
CA ALA A 120 -10.04 11.46 11.44
C ALA A 120 -11.09 12.36 12.14
N ALA A 121 -12.37 12.05 11.99
CA ALA A 121 -13.45 12.88 12.52
C ALA A 121 -13.61 12.72 14.04
N GLU A 122 -13.62 11.49 14.55
CA GLU A 122 -14.03 11.19 15.92
C GLU A 122 -12.86 11.13 16.91
N LYS A 123 -11.69 10.63 16.44
CA LYS A 123 -10.51 10.49 17.30
C LYS A 123 -9.57 11.69 17.24
N LEU A 124 -9.38 12.26 16.04
CA LEU A 124 -8.47 13.38 15.84
C LEU A 124 -9.20 14.74 15.81
N GLY A 125 -10.53 14.76 15.75
CA GLY A 125 -11.31 15.99 15.64
C GLY A 125 -11.04 16.79 14.38
N LEU A 126 -10.55 16.15 13.31
CA LEU A 126 -10.26 16.82 12.05
C LEU A 126 -11.55 17.11 11.28
N LYS A 127 -11.61 18.27 10.65
CA LYS A 127 -12.73 18.63 9.77
C LYS A 127 -12.74 17.73 8.54
N THR A 128 -13.80 16.96 8.37
CA THR A 128 -14.03 16.08 7.21
C THR A 128 -15.26 16.53 6.44
N SER A 129 -15.39 16.09 5.17
CA SER A 129 -16.65 16.20 4.44
C SER A 129 -17.72 15.37 5.14
N GLY A 130 -18.99 15.78 5.05
CA GLY A 130 -20.11 14.95 5.52
C GLY A 130 -20.09 13.56 4.84
N TYR A 131 -20.36 12.52 5.58
CA TYR A 131 -20.38 11.16 5.07
C TYR A 131 -21.47 10.30 5.75
N VAL A 132 -21.95 9.30 5.04
CA VAL A 132 -22.86 8.27 5.54
C VAL A 132 -22.41 6.92 4.97
N PHE A 133 -22.36 5.88 5.80
CA PHE A 133 -22.12 4.51 5.36
C PHE A 133 -23.47 3.81 5.14
N VAL A 134 -23.61 3.17 3.99
CA VAL A 134 -24.84 2.52 3.54
C VAL A 134 -24.54 1.13 3.00
N LYS A 135 -25.53 0.21 3.11
CA LYS A 135 -25.41 -1.17 2.64
C LYS A 135 -26.47 -1.52 1.60
N THR A 136 -27.54 -0.74 1.51
CA THR A 136 -28.65 -0.99 0.61
C THR A 136 -28.92 0.20 -0.29
N LEU A 137 -29.63 -0.03 -1.40
CA LEU A 137 -30.04 1.04 -2.32
C LEU A 137 -30.97 2.05 -1.64
N GLN A 138 -31.87 1.57 -0.77
CA GLN A 138 -32.76 2.45 -0.03
C GLN A 138 -32.01 3.38 0.89
N GLU A 139 -31.06 2.85 1.69
CA GLU A 139 -30.20 3.66 2.54
C GLU A 139 -29.38 4.68 1.74
N LEU A 140 -28.91 4.32 0.54
CA LEU A 140 -28.20 5.23 -0.34
C LEU A 140 -29.09 6.40 -0.79
N GLN A 141 -30.34 6.13 -1.15
CA GLN A 141 -31.30 7.17 -1.54
C GLN A 141 -31.63 8.12 -0.38
N GLU A 142 -31.73 7.62 0.83
CA GLU A 142 -31.94 8.44 2.03
C GLU A 142 -30.68 9.26 2.37
N ALA A 143 -29.49 8.64 2.28
CA ALA A 143 -28.23 9.31 2.52
C ALA A 143 -27.97 10.46 1.54
N THR A 144 -28.30 10.26 0.25
CA THR A 144 -28.15 11.33 -0.76
C THR A 144 -29.08 12.52 -0.48
N LYS A 145 -30.30 12.28 -0.02
CA LYS A 145 -31.21 13.37 0.42
C LYS A 145 -30.65 14.13 1.62
N LYS A 146 -30.02 13.41 2.57
CA LYS A 146 -29.43 13.99 3.79
C LYS A 146 -28.15 14.79 3.50
N LEU A 147 -27.27 14.26 2.66
CA LEU A 147 -25.98 14.91 2.33
C LEU A 147 -26.09 16.01 1.29
N GLY A 148 -27.10 15.93 0.43
CA GLY A 148 -27.24 16.82 -0.74
C GLY A 148 -26.46 16.36 -1.97
N ILE A 149 -26.70 17.05 -3.09
CA ILE A 149 -26.07 16.80 -4.39
C ILE A 149 -25.27 18.07 -4.77
N PRO A 150 -24.05 17.92 -5.31
CA PRO A 150 -23.38 16.68 -5.72
C PRO A 150 -22.74 15.91 -4.56
N CYS A 151 -22.79 14.57 -4.62
CA CYS A 151 -22.12 13.69 -3.68
C CYS A 151 -21.39 12.56 -4.42
N VAL A 152 -20.42 11.92 -3.75
CA VAL A 152 -19.61 10.82 -4.31
C VAL A 152 -19.93 9.53 -3.57
N VAL A 153 -20.23 8.48 -4.32
CA VAL A 153 -20.41 7.11 -3.80
C VAL A 153 -19.14 6.32 -4.04
N LYS A 154 -18.62 5.68 -3.00
CA LYS A 154 -17.39 4.87 -3.07
C LYS A 154 -17.59 3.54 -2.32
N PRO A 155 -16.99 2.43 -2.77
CA PRO A 155 -16.94 1.20 -1.99
C PRO A 155 -16.14 1.43 -0.69
N VAL A 156 -16.48 0.65 0.35
CA VAL A 156 -15.78 0.65 1.64
C VAL A 156 -14.79 -0.48 1.70
#